data_5a5dc97f71c248cd0cdb3cd15ca58276
#
_entry.id   5a5dc97f71c248cd0cdb3cd15ca58276
#
_cell.length_a   1.000
_cell.length_b   1.000
_cell.length_c   1.000
_cell.angle_alpha   90.00
_cell.angle_beta   90.00
_cell.angle_gamma   90.00
#
_symmetry.space_group_name_H-M   'P 1'
#
loop_
_entity.id
_entity.type
_entity.pdbx_description
1 polymer ?
#
loop_
_entity_poly.entity_id
_entity_poly.type
_entity_poly.pdbx_seq_one_letter_code
_entity_poly.pdbx_strand_id
1 'polypeptide(L)'
;MANKIFAFVGPYASGKTTIITQLMSMGIHCIKTYTTRDIKEKDPKARIYIHMSRDEFLRQDFIVKVSYKGHYYGVLKKDVLWALENNGITVMILDVNGIKQINKLIKQNIFTIYLMADYVVLVDRMLRKGLRNDEIKYHLEYAEANNEFENWKTTNYVIKNTGKLSVALEQILAVMGLMTLPPQEKFNQIIWGSQSPPKEDAES
;
A
#
# COMPACT_ATOMS: atom_id res chain seq x y z
N MET A 1 4.45 15.25 -16.26
CA MET A 1 5.02 14.08 -15.54
C MET A 1 4.19 12.86 -15.89
N ALA A 2 4.79 11.67 -16.01
CA ALA A 2 4.00 10.47 -16.27
C ALA A 2 3.13 10.13 -15.03
N ASN A 3 1.87 9.80 -15.26
CA ASN A 3 0.94 9.44 -14.18
C ASN A 3 1.38 8.11 -13.54
N LYS A 4 1.31 8.02 -12.22
CA LYS A 4 1.86 6.92 -11.42
C LYS A 4 0.80 6.29 -10.52
N ILE A 5 0.82 4.97 -10.44
CA ILE A 5 0.02 4.21 -9.47
C ILE A 5 0.96 3.63 -8.41
N PHE A 6 0.68 3.89 -7.13
CA PHE A 6 1.39 3.28 -6.02
C PHE A 6 0.52 2.18 -5.40
N ALA A 7 0.95 0.93 -5.55
CA ALA A 7 0.28 -0.24 -5.02
C ALA A 7 0.88 -0.64 -3.66
N PHE A 8 0.05 -0.62 -2.63
CA PHE A 8 0.44 -1.01 -1.28
C PHE A 8 0.27 -2.50 -1.07
N VAL A 9 1.34 -3.15 -0.66
CA VAL A 9 1.42 -4.58 -0.36
C VAL A 9 1.86 -4.82 1.08
N GLY A 10 1.65 -6.02 1.56
CA GLY A 10 2.07 -6.45 2.90
C GLY A 10 1.01 -7.31 3.58
N PRO A 11 1.37 -7.98 4.69
CA PRO A 11 0.50 -8.91 5.38
C PRO A 11 -0.73 -8.22 6.01
N TYR A 12 -1.70 -9.02 6.44
CA TYR A 12 -2.85 -8.51 7.18
C TYR A 12 -2.37 -7.74 8.43
N ALA A 13 -3.06 -6.66 8.78
CA ALA A 13 -2.71 -5.73 9.87
C ALA A 13 -1.41 -4.91 9.68
N SER A 14 -0.72 -4.96 8.52
CA SER A 14 0.46 -4.10 8.25
C SER A 14 0.13 -2.60 8.18
N GLY A 15 -1.16 -2.22 8.04
CA GLY A 15 -1.61 -0.82 8.05
C GLY A 15 -2.03 -0.25 6.70
N LYS A 16 -2.09 -1.05 5.63
CA LYS A 16 -2.46 -0.60 4.27
C LYS A 16 -3.72 0.26 4.23
N THR A 17 -4.81 -0.23 4.81
CA THR A 17 -6.10 0.51 4.84
C THR A 17 -5.97 1.86 5.53
N THR A 18 -5.29 1.91 6.68
CA THR A 18 -5.09 3.15 7.45
C THR A 18 -4.29 4.17 6.65
N ILE A 19 -3.17 3.75 6.06
CA ILE A 19 -2.34 4.61 5.20
C ILE A 19 -3.15 5.16 4.03
N ILE A 20 -3.82 4.29 3.27
CA ILE A 20 -4.60 4.73 2.10
C ILE A 20 -5.72 5.68 2.49
N THR A 21 -6.42 5.42 3.60
CA THR A 21 -7.47 6.32 4.08
C THR A 21 -6.91 7.72 4.41
N GLN A 22 -5.70 7.80 4.98
CA GLN A 22 -5.02 9.08 5.23
C GLN A 22 -4.61 9.77 3.91
N LEU A 23 -4.05 9.03 2.97
CA LEU A 23 -3.69 9.59 1.66
C LEU A 23 -4.92 10.11 0.91
N MET A 24 -6.05 9.39 0.99
CA MET A 24 -7.33 9.86 0.44
C MET A 24 -7.83 11.14 1.12
N SER A 25 -7.65 11.29 2.44
CA SER A 25 -8.02 12.53 3.14
C SER A 25 -7.15 13.73 2.75
N MET A 26 -5.97 13.48 2.18
CA MET A 26 -5.08 14.50 1.60
C MET A 26 -5.41 14.80 0.12
N GLY A 27 -6.47 14.18 -0.44
CA GLY A 27 -6.89 14.37 -1.83
C GLY A 27 -6.28 13.42 -2.85
N ILE A 28 -5.50 12.41 -2.42
CA ILE A 28 -4.92 11.44 -3.34
C ILE A 28 -6.01 10.45 -3.79
N HIS A 29 -6.15 10.28 -5.09
CA HIS A 29 -7.11 9.34 -5.68
C HIS A 29 -6.76 7.89 -5.31
N CYS A 30 -7.79 7.09 -4.99
CA CYS A 30 -7.66 5.66 -4.70
C CYS A 30 -8.49 4.83 -5.66
N ILE A 31 -7.86 3.92 -6.40
CA ILE A 31 -8.56 2.88 -7.15
C ILE A 31 -9.16 1.91 -6.14
N LYS A 32 -10.48 1.79 -6.16
CA LYS A 32 -11.21 0.91 -5.25
C LYS A 32 -11.15 -0.54 -5.70
N THR A 33 -11.16 -1.45 -4.75
CA THR A 33 -11.25 -2.89 -4.99
C THR A 33 -12.68 -3.34 -4.85
N TYR A 34 -13.21 -4.03 -5.84
CA TYR A 34 -14.52 -4.67 -5.79
C TYR A 34 -14.42 -6.00 -5.04
N THR A 35 -15.44 -6.34 -4.25
CA THR A 35 -15.42 -7.58 -3.47
C THR A 35 -16.82 -8.16 -3.28
N THR A 36 -16.88 -9.49 -3.20
CA THR A 36 -18.10 -10.21 -2.81
C THR A 36 -18.26 -10.36 -1.30
N ARG A 37 -17.33 -9.80 -0.50
CA ARG A 37 -17.44 -9.74 0.95
C ARG A 37 -18.41 -8.65 1.36
N ASP A 38 -19.32 -8.95 2.28
CA ASP A 38 -20.17 -7.93 2.89
C ASP A 38 -19.36 -6.88 3.62
N ILE A 39 -19.63 -5.61 3.31
CA ILE A 39 -18.99 -4.46 3.93
C ILE A 39 -20.07 -3.71 4.71
N LYS A 40 -19.90 -3.66 6.03
CA LYS A 40 -20.80 -2.86 6.88
C LYS A 40 -20.53 -1.37 6.63
N GLU A 41 -21.55 -0.54 6.62
CA GLU A 41 -21.43 0.91 6.39
C GLU A 41 -20.41 1.60 7.29
N LYS A 42 -20.29 1.16 8.53
CA LYS A 42 -19.34 1.69 9.53
C LYS A 42 -17.93 1.07 9.41
N ASP A 43 -17.69 0.12 8.50
CA ASP A 43 -16.35 -0.45 8.31
C ASP A 43 -15.44 0.62 7.65
N PRO A 44 -14.29 0.98 8.24
CA PRO A 44 -13.32 1.86 7.60
C PRO A 44 -12.91 1.42 6.19
N LYS A 45 -13.10 0.14 5.89
CA LYS A 45 -12.85 -0.44 4.57
C LYS A 45 -13.89 -0.05 3.51
N ALA A 46 -15.07 0.44 3.90
CA ALA A 46 -16.09 0.92 2.96
C ALA A 46 -15.60 2.06 2.05
N ARG A 47 -14.54 2.77 2.46
CA ARG A 47 -13.93 3.82 1.64
C ARG A 47 -13.11 3.29 0.47
N ILE A 48 -12.54 2.08 0.59
CA ILE A 48 -11.60 1.51 -0.39
C ILE A 48 -12.12 0.25 -1.08
N TYR A 49 -13.25 -0.30 -0.61
CA TYR A 49 -13.90 -1.46 -1.22
C TYR A 49 -15.30 -1.11 -1.69
N ILE A 50 -15.72 -1.73 -2.79
CA ILE A 50 -17.08 -1.69 -3.31
C ILE A 50 -17.64 -3.11 -3.24
N HIS A 51 -18.74 -3.29 -2.50
CA HIS A 51 -19.44 -4.57 -2.49
C HIS A 51 -20.19 -4.80 -3.79
N MET A 52 -20.17 -6.02 -4.29
CA MET A 52 -21.05 -6.49 -5.37
C MET A 52 -21.37 -7.97 -5.17
N SER A 53 -22.50 -8.40 -5.74
CA SER A 53 -22.88 -9.80 -5.71
C SER A 53 -21.87 -10.67 -6.48
N ARG A 54 -21.88 -11.97 -6.20
CA ARG A 54 -21.01 -12.94 -6.89
C ARG A 54 -21.28 -12.97 -8.39
N ASP A 55 -22.56 -12.91 -8.78
CA ASP A 55 -22.97 -12.96 -10.18
C ASP A 55 -22.55 -11.69 -10.93
N GLU A 56 -22.67 -10.52 -10.31
CA GLU A 56 -22.16 -9.27 -10.87
C GLU A 56 -20.64 -9.31 -11.01
N PHE A 57 -19.94 -9.81 -9.99
CA PHE A 57 -18.47 -9.93 -10.01
C PHE A 57 -17.99 -10.79 -11.17
N LEU A 58 -18.64 -11.91 -11.44
CA LEU A 58 -18.24 -12.83 -12.51
C LEU A 58 -18.43 -12.27 -13.91
N ARG A 59 -19.29 -11.26 -14.08
CA ARG A 59 -19.58 -10.60 -15.37
C ARG A 59 -18.67 -9.41 -15.68
N GLN A 60 -17.81 -8.99 -14.74
CA GLN A 60 -16.97 -7.80 -14.91
C GLN A 60 -15.61 -8.12 -15.55
N ASP A 61 -15.08 -7.13 -16.30
CA ASP A 61 -13.72 -7.18 -16.86
C ASP A 61 -12.70 -6.70 -15.83
N PHE A 62 -12.27 -7.61 -14.97
CA PHE A 62 -11.23 -7.35 -13.99
C PHE A 62 -9.84 -7.56 -14.57
N ILE A 63 -8.94 -6.60 -14.38
CA ILE A 63 -7.52 -6.78 -14.64
C ILE A 63 -6.82 -7.53 -13.50
N VAL A 64 -7.32 -7.38 -12.28
CA VAL A 64 -6.88 -8.13 -11.10
C VAL A 64 -8.06 -8.90 -10.54
N LYS A 65 -7.88 -10.19 -10.36
CA LYS A 65 -8.89 -11.07 -9.73
C LYS A 65 -8.16 -12.04 -8.79
N VAL A 66 -8.50 -11.97 -7.50
CA VAL A 66 -7.95 -12.83 -6.46
C VAL A 66 -9.04 -13.35 -5.53
N SER A 67 -8.78 -14.44 -4.84
CA SER A 67 -9.68 -15.03 -3.84
C SER A 67 -9.01 -15.04 -2.47
N TYR A 68 -9.76 -14.62 -1.45
CA TYR A 68 -9.29 -14.60 -0.06
C TYR A 68 -10.45 -14.87 0.91
N LYS A 69 -10.29 -15.82 1.82
CA LYS A 69 -11.33 -16.22 2.80
C LYS A 69 -12.69 -16.53 2.15
N GLY A 70 -12.72 -17.20 1.00
CA GLY A 70 -13.95 -17.55 0.29
C GLY A 70 -14.63 -16.40 -0.45
N HIS A 71 -14.07 -15.19 -0.42
CA HIS A 71 -14.56 -14.03 -1.14
C HIS A 71 -13.66 -13.67 -2.32
N TYR A 72 -14.24 -13.10 -3.35
CA TYR A 72 -13.51 -12.55 -4.49
C TYR A 72 -13.17 -11.09 -4.26
N TYR A 73 -12.02 -10.71 -4.80
CA TYR A 73 -11.54 -9.31 -4.84
C TYR A 73 -11.04 -9.03 -6.25
N GLY A 74 -11.36 -7.86 -6.78
CA GLY A 74 -10.96 -7.50 -8.13
C GLY A 74 -10.82 -6.01 -8.34
N VAL A 75 -10.00 -5.65 -9.33
CA VAL A 75 -9.83 -4.27 -9.80
C VAL A 75 -10.23 -4.23 -11.25
N LEU A 76 -11.15 -3.33 -11.60
CA LEU A 76 -11.63 -3.18 -12.97
C LEU A 76 -10.56 -2.55 -13.85
N LYS A 77 -10.40 -3.07 -15.04
CA LYS A 77 -9.46 -2.55 -16.04
C LYS A 77 -9.76 -1.08 -16.37
N LYS A 78 -11.04 -0.73 -16.55
CA LYS A 78 -11.48 0.64 -16.83
C LYS A 78 -11.05 1.64 -15.74
N ASP A 79 -11.11 1.26 -14.46
CA ASP A 79 -10.77 2.16 -13.34
C ASP A 79 -9.27 2.45 -13.30
N VAL A 80 -8.44 1.44 -13.66
CA VAL A 80 -6.98 1.60 -13.76
C VAL A 80 -6.62 2.53 -14.93
N LEU A 81 -7.21 2.33 -16.10
CA LEU A 81 -6.97 3.17 -17.28
C LEU A 81 -7.42 4.60 -17.03
N TRP A 82 -8.64 4.77 -16.50
CA TRP A 82 -9.15 6.09 -16.16
C TRP A 82 -8.24 6.83 -15.16
N ALA A 83 -7.75 6.13 -14.13
CA ALA A 83 -6.84 6.72 -13.14
C ALA A 83 -5.53 7.19 -13.78
N LEU A 84 -4.97 6.41 -14.70
CA LEU A 84 -3.76 6.77 -15.44
C LEU A 84 -3.95 7.95 -16.40
N GLU A 85 -5.16 8.15 -16.90
CA GLU A 85 -5.47 9.28 -17.79
C GLU A 85 -5.71 10.58 -17.01
N ASN A 86 -6.33 10.49 -15.82
CA ASN A 86 -6.91 11.63 -15.13
C ASN A 86 -6.18 12.05 -13.85
N ASN A 87 -5.24 11.24 -13.32
CA ASN A 87 -4.58 11.53 -12.05
C ASN A 87 -3.06 11.38 -12.13
N GLY A 88 -2.34 12.39 -11.69
CA GLY A 88 -0.86 12.34 -11.63
C GLY A 88 -0.35 11.27 -10.67
N ILE A 89 -1.01 11.11 -9.52
CA ILE A 89 -0.70 10.10 -8.51
C ILE A 89 -2.00 9.42 -8.05
N THR A 90 -1.96 8.10 -8.04
CA THR A 90 -3.07 7.25 -7.59
C THR A 90 -2.54 6.16 -6.67
N VAL A 91 -3.35 5.75 -5.69
CA VAL A 91 -3.01 4.67 -4.78
C VAL A 91 -3.98 3.51 -4.89
N MET A 92 -3.55 2.30 -4.53
CA MET A 92 -4.40 1.11 -4.45
C MET A 92 -3.81 0.06 -3.49
N ILE A 93 -4.63 -0.91 -3.08
CA ILE A 93 -4.15 -2.10 -2.35
C ILE A 93 -4.11 -3.28 -3.31
N LEU A 94 -2.99 -3.98 -3.33
CA LEU A 94 -2.85 -5.27 -4.03
C LEU A 94 -2.14 -6.29 -3.14
N ASP A 95 -2.31 -7.54 -3.48
CA ASP A 95 -1.39 -8.62 -3.12
C ASP A 95 -0.37 -8.83 -4.26
N VAL A 96 0.59 -9.72 -4.04
CA VAL A 96 1.63 -10.02 -5.06
C VAL A 96 1.04 -10.62 -6.33
N ASN A 97 -0.03 -11.40 -6.22
CA ASN A 97 -0.70 -11.98 -7.39
C ASN A 97 -1.40 -10.88 -8.20
N GLY A 98 -2.02 -9.92 -7.52
CA GLY A 98 -2.58 -8.73 -8.15
C GLY A 98 -1.52 -7.89 -8.87
N ILE A 99 -0.35 -7.71 -8.26
CA ILE A 99 0.77 -7.00 -8.91
C ILE A 99 1.23 -7.73 -10.18
N LYS A 100 1.38 -9.06 -10.14
CA LYS A 100 1.74 -9.83 -11.32
C LYS A 100 0.73 -9.69 -12.46
N GLN A 101 -0.56 -9.57 -12.12
CA GLN A 101 -1.62 -9.40 -13.11
C GLN A 101 -1.60 -7.99 -13.72
N ILE A 102 -1.54 -6.95 -12.90
CA ILE A 102 -1.59 -5.56 -13.36
C ILE A 102 -0.32 -5.14 -14.12
N ASN A 103 0.84 -5.70 -13.76
CA ASN A 103 2.12 -5.45 -14.44
C ASN A 103 2.11 -5.86 -15.92
N LYS A 104 1.21 -6.75 -16.32
CA LYS A 104 1.03 -7.12 -17.72
C LYS A 104 0.48 -5.97 -18.57
N LEU A 105 -0.27 -5.05 -17.94
CA LEU A 105 -0.90 -3.91 -18.61
C LEU A 105 -0.10 -2.60 -18.46
N ILE A 106 0.41 -2.30 -17.26
CA ILE A 106 0.92 -0.96 -16.92
C ILE A 106 2.30 -0.98 -16.25
N LYS A 107 3.18 -1.88 -16.68
CA LYS A 107 4.49 -2.17 -16.06
C LYS A 107 5.31 -0.92 -15.70
N GLN A 108 5.29 0.13 -16.52
CA GLN A 108 6.12 1.33 -16.33
C GLN A 108 5.49 2.37 -15.40
N ASN A 109 4.19 2.27 -15.12
CA ASN A 109 3.42 3.28 -14.38
C ASN A 109 3.03 2.82 -12.98
N ILE A 110 3.38 1.58 -12.58
CA ILE A 110 3.06 1.05 -11.25
C ILE A 110 4.32 0.92 -10.41
N PHE A 111 4.25 1.44 -9.20
CA PHE A 111 5.27 1.34 -8.17
C PHE A 111 4.69 0.65 -6.95
N THR A 112 5.44 -0.29 -6.39
CA THR A 112 4.99 -1.09 -5.26
C THR A 112 5.65 -0.64 -3.97
N ILE A 113 4.83 -0.44 -2.93
CA ILE A 113 5.28 -0.08 -1.58
C ILE A 113 4.90 -1.22 -0.64
N TYR A 114 5.91 -1.91 -0.10
CA TYR A 114 5.70 -2.90 0.93
C TYR A 114 5.63 -2.24 2.30
N LEU A 115 4.51 -2.41 3.00
CA LEU A 115 4.37 -1.98 4.40
C LEU A 115 4.84 -3.09 5.32
N MET A 116 6.06 -2.95 5.82
CA MET A 116 6.69 -3.87 6.74
C MET A 116 6.22 -3.59 8.16
N ALA A 117 5.81 -4.64 8.86
CA ALA A 117 5.56 -4.61 10.30
C ALA A 117 6.09 -5.91 10.91
N ASP A 118 6.70 -5.80 12.08
CA ASP A 118 7.24 -6.93 12.80
C ASP A 118 6.09 -7.88 13.24
N TYR A 119 6.36 -9.17 13.31
CA TYR A 119 5.36 -10.20 13.63
C TYR A 119 4.57 -9.87 14.91
N VAL A 120 5.27 -9.48 15.99
CA VAL A 120 4.65 -9.10 17.26
C VAL A 120 3.68 -7.91 17.08
N VAL A 121 4.06 -6.92 16.25
CA VAL A 121 3.21 -5.75 15.96
C VAL A 121 1.96 -6.16 15.18
N LEU A 122 2.08 -7.11 14.26
CA LEU A 122 0.92 -7.63 13.51
C LEU A 122 -0.07 -8.33 14.44
N VAL A 123 0.44 -9.20 15.34
CA VAL A 123 -0.37 -9.92 16.34
C VAL A 123 -1.07 -8.92 17.28
N ASP A 124 -0.34 -7.97 17.86
CA ASP A 124 -0.91 -6.92 18.74
C ASP A 124 -2.04 -6.14 18.02
N ARG A 125 -1.81 -5.74 16.78
CA ARG A 125 -2.83 -5.03 15.99
C ARG A 125 -4.05 -5.89 15.68
N MET A 126 -3.90 -7.19 15.48
CA MET A 126 -5.01 -8.11 15.28
C MET A 126 -5.82 -8.31 16.57
N LEU A 127 -5.15 -8.45 17.72
CA LEU A 127 -5.78 -8.52 19.03
C LEU A 127 -6.59 -7.24 19.34
N ARG A 128 -6.00 -6.06 19.11
CA ARG A 128 -6.70 -4.75 19.27
C ARG A 128 -7.91 -4.58 18.36
N LYS A 129 -7.97 -5.28 17.24
CA LYS A 129 -9.14 -5.34 16.35
C LYS A 129 -10.19 -6.34 16.82
N GLY A 130 -9.96 -7.04 17.93
CA GLY A 130 -10.87 -8.03 18.48
C GLY A 130 -10.90 -9.36 17.72
N LEU A 131 -9.85 -9.70 16.97
CA LEU A 131 -9.76 -11.00 16.32
C LEU A 131 -9.50 -12.09 17.36
N ARG A 132 -10.15 -13.25 17.17
CA ARG A 132 -9.92 -14.44 17.97
C ARG A 132 -8.60 -15.12 17.57
N ASN A 133 -8.06 -15.95 18.44
CA ASN A 133 -6.79 -16.63 18.20
C ASN A 133 -6.78 -17.49 16.93
N ASP A 134 -7.89 -18.16 16.62
CA ASP A 134 -8.03 -18.94 15.39
C ASP A 134 -7.97 -18.07 14.11
N GLU A 135 -8.55 -16.88 14.18
CA GLU A 135 -8.49 -15.92 13.07
C GLU A 135 -7.09 -15.33 12.91
N ILE A 136 -6.40 -15.02 14.02
CA ILE A 136 -5.01 -14.53 14.00
C ILE A 136 -4.11 -15.61 13.39
N LYS A 137 -4.21 -16.83 13.86
CA LYS A 137 -3.47 -17.98 13.33
C LYS A 137 -3.68 -18.12 11.82
N TYR A 138 -4.94 -18.10 11.37
CA TYR A 138 -5.26 -18.17 9.95
C TYR A 138 -4.56 -17.08 9.12
N HIS A 139 -4.54 -15.82 9.61
CA HIS A 139 -3.91 -14.72 8.87
C HIS A 139 -2.39 -14.87 8.78
N LEU A 140 -1.76 -15.38 9.82
CA LEU A 140 -0.32 -15.60 9.86
C LEU A 140 0.08 -16.78 8.96
N GLU A 141 -0.59 -17.91 9.08
CA GLU A 141 -0.38 -19.09 8.23
C GLU A 141 -0.61 -18.77 6.74
N TYR A 142 -1.65 -17.96 6.44
CA TYR A 142 -1.88 -17.48 5.08
C TYR A 142 -0.73 -16.62 4.57
N ALA A 143 -0.23 -15.70 5.39
CA ALA A 143 0.88 -14.84 5.03
C ALA A 143 2.17 -15.64 4.78
N GLU A 144 2.45 -16.66 5.61
CA GLU A 144 3.57 -17.58 5.43
C GLU A 144 3.43 -18.41 4.15
N ALA A 145 2.28 -19.05 3.95
CA ALA A 145 2.01 -19.90 2.77
C ALA A 145 2.08 -19.14 1.44
N ASN A 146 1.78 -17.84 1.47
CA ASN A 146 1.86 -16.97 0.29
C ASN A 146 3.14 -16.11 0.24
N ASN A 147 4.12 -16.38 1.09
CA ASN A 147 5.37 -15.64 1.22
C ASN A 147 5.17 -14.13 1.40
N GLU A 148 4.05 -13.69 2.05
CA GLU A 148 3.75 -12.27 2.21
C GLU A 148 4.81 -11.54 3.04
N PHE A 149 5.49 -12.22 3.96
CA PHE A 149 6.59 -11.67 4.75
C PHE A 149 7.87 -11.43 3.94
N GLU A 150 8.02 -12.08 2.80
CA GLU A 150 9.19 -11.99 1.92
C GLU A 150 8.95 -11.08 0.69
N ASN A 151 7.74 -10.56 0.53
CA ASN A 151 7.34 -9.76 -0.63
C ASN A 151 8.12 -8.44 -0.78
N TRP A 152 8.74 -7.96 0.29
CA TRP A 152 9.63 -6.81 0.26
C TRP A 152 10.79 -6.99 -0.75
N LYS A 153 11.22 -8.22 -1.03
CA LYS A 153 12.29 -8.53 -1.99
C LYS A 153 11.93 -8.18 -3.44
N THR A 154 10.65 -8.09 -3.76
CA THR A 154 10.14 -7.88 -5.12
C THR A 154 9.40 -6.56 -5.29
N THR A 155 9.41 -5.69 -4.28
CA THR A 155 8.76 -4.37 -4.31
C THR A 155 9.78 -3.26 -4.57
N ASN A 156 9.29 -2.13 -5.12
CA ASN A 156 10.15 -0.98 -5.40
C ASN A 156 10.63 -0.27 -4.13
N TYR A 157 9.74 -0.21 -3.11
CA TYR A 157 10.01 0.50 -1.86
C TYR A 157 9.54 -0.32 -0.67
N VAL A 158 10.26 -0.19 0.45
CA VAL A 158 9.92 -0.81 1.73
C VAL A 158 9.77 0.29 2.78
N ILE A 159 8.60 0.37 3.41
CA ILE A 159 8.32 1.33 4.48
C ILE A 159 8.03 0.56 5.76
N LYS A 160 8.83 0.79 6.79
CA LYS A 160 8.63 0.18 8.12
C LYS A 160 7.50 0.93 8.84
N ASN A 161 6.41 0.21 9.13
CA ASN A 161 5.21 0.74 9.79
C ASN A 161 5.00 0.07 11.16
N THR A 162 5.98 0.24 12.06
CA THR A 162 5.94 -0.32 13.44
C THR A 162 5.77 0.76 14.50
N GLY A 163 6.02 2.03 14.15
CA GLY A 163 5.96 3.17 15.04
C GLY A 163 4.77 4.09 14.81
N LYS A 164 5.00 5.40 14.89
CA LYS A 164 3.98 6.43 14.65
C LYS A 164 3.56 6.44 13.18
N LEU A 165 2.26 6.53 12.95
CA LEU A 165 1.68 6.58 11.59
C LEU A 165 2.23 7.76 10.77
N SER A 166 2.48 8.93 11.41
CA SER A 166 3.02 10.11 10.74
C SER A 166 4.37 9.83 10.08
N VAL A 167 5.27 9.09 10.75
CA VAL A 167 6.59 8.75 10.21
C VAL A 167 6.48 7.89 8.93
N ALA A 168 5.59 6.89 8.95
CA ALA A 168 5.35 6.08 7.76
C ALA A 168 4.73 6.91 6.63
N LEU A 169 3.79 7.81 6.93
CA LEU A 169 3.18 8.70 5.94
C LEU A 169 4.19 9.66 5.32
N GLU A 170 5.07 10.28 6.12
CA GLU A 170 6.13 11.16 5.62
C GLU A 170 7.05 10.42 4.63
N GLN A 171 7.49 9.21 4.97
CA GLN A 171 8.31 8.39 4.07
C GLN A 171 7.56 8.05 2.77
N ILE A 172 6.28 7.72 2.86
CA ILE A 172 5.44 7.43 1.69
C ILE A 172 5.28 8.66 0.80
N LEU A 173 5.00 9.83 1.38
CA LEU A 173 4.88 11.08 0.64
C LEU A 173 6.19 11.46 -0.05
N ALA A 174 7.33 11.24 0.61
CA ALA A 174 8.65 11.44 0.00
C ALA A 174 8.88 10.50 -1.19
N VAL A 175 8.57 9.20 -1.04
CA VAL A 175 8.66 8.21 -2.14
C VAL A 175 7.75 8.57 -3.32
N MET A 176 6.58 9.14 -3.04
CA MET A 176 5.65 9.61 -4.07
C MET A 176 6.10 10.92 -4.74
N GLY A 177 7.13 11.58 -4.21
CA GLY A 177 7.57 12.89 -4.69
C GLY A 177 6.66 14.04 -4.27
N LEU A 178 5.88 13.86 -3.21
CA LEU A 178 4.94 14.85 -2.66
C LEU A 178 5.52 15.63 -1.48
N MET A 179 6.73 15.31 -1.03
CA MET A 179 7.48 16.08 -0.05
C MET A 179 8.71 16.67 -0.71
N THR A 180 8.93 17.96 -0.48
CA THR A 180 10.19 18.60 -0.80
C THR A 180 11.22 18.26 0.28
N LEU A 181 12.47 18.01 -0.11
CA LEU A 181 13.57 17.95 0.84
C LEU A 181 13.64 19.29 1.60
N PRO A 182 13.96 19.27 2.91
CA PRO A 182 14.22 20.50 3.61
C PRO A 182 15.36 21.28 2.92
N PRO A 183 15.39 22.63 3.06
CA PRO A 183 16.51 23.42 2.55
C PRO A 183 17.85 22.82 2.96
N GLN A 184 18.86 22.93 2.12
CA GLN A 184 20.18 22.29 2.29
C GLN A 184 20.79 22.54 3.68
N GLU A 185 20.62 23.74 4.22
CA GLU A 185 21.08 24.12 5.57
C GLU A 185 20.42 23.25 6.65
N LYS A 186 19.11 23.05 6.58
CA LYS A 186 18.35 22.21 7.51
C LYS A 186 18.69 20.74 7.34
N PHE A 187 18.93 20.31 6.11
CA PHE A 187 19.37 18.95 5.80
C PHE A 187 20.75 18.69 6.41
N ASN A 188 21.70 19.61 6.25
CA ASN A 188 23.02 19.55 6.85
C ASN A 188 22.96 19.48 8.38
N GLN A 189 22.07 20.29 9.01
CA GLN A 189 21.85 20.20 10.46
C GLN A 189 21.32 18.83 10.92
N ILE A 190 20.43 18.22 10.15
CA ILE A 190 19.88 16.88 10.47
C ILE A 190 20.96 15.81 10.35
N ILE A 191 21.79 15.87 9.32
CA ILE A 191 22.83 14.86 9.05
C ILE A 191 24.06 15.06 9.94
N TRP A 192 24.52 16.30 10.09
CA TRP A 192 25.81 16.62 10.73
C TRP A 192 25.65 17.21 12.13
N GLY A 193 24.42 17.52 12.58
CA GLY A 193 24.17 18.23 13.83
C GLY A 193 24.79 19.62 13.82
N SER A 194 25.56 19.92 14.86
CA SER A 194 26.30 21.21 14.97
C SER A 194 27.66 21.17 14.26
N GLN A 195 28.04 20.07 13.62
CA GLN A 195 29.28 19.94 12.89
C GLN A 195 29.11 20.41 11.44
N SER A 196 30.17 20.96 10.87
CA SER A 196 30.19 21.26 9.45
C SER A 196 30.39 19.98 8.63
N PRO A 197 29.76 19.85 7.44
CA PRO A 197 30.03 18.72 6.56
C PRO A 197 31.53 18.63 6.23
N PRO A 198 32.06 17.41 6.01
CA PRO A 198 33.45 17.26 5.59
C PRO A 198 33.67 18.08 4.32
N LYS A 199 34.79 18.80 4.27
CA LYS A 199 35.17 19.48 3.04
C LYS A 199 35.44 18.43 1.98
N GLU A 200 34.79 18.53 0.83
CA GLU A 200 35.21 17.77 -0.35
C GLU A 200 36.68 18.17 -0.61
N ASP A 201 37.59 17.21 -0.51
CA ASP A 201 38.93 17.39 -0.97
C ASP A 201 38.83 17.66 -2.47
N ALA A 202 39.12 18.90 -2.85
CA ALA A 202 39.24 19.27 -4.25
C ALA A 202 40.41 18.46 -4.82
N GLU A 203 40.10 17.35 -5.47
CA GLU A 203 41.07 16.62 -6.27
C GLU A 203 41.54 17.58 -7.38
N SER A 204 42.78 17.95 -7.26
CA SER A 204 43.61 18.66 -8.25
C SER A 204 43.93 17.75 -9.44
#